data_b1aed3af9a44c024a35e934df16339cc
#
_entry.id   b1aed3af9a44c024a35e934df16339cc
#
_cell.length_a   1.000
_cell.length_b   1.000
_cell.length_c   1.000
_cell.angle_alpha   90.00
_cell.angle_beta   90.00
_cell.angle_gamma   90.00
#
_symmetry.space_group_name_H-M   'P 1'
#
loop_
_entity.id
_entity.type
_entity.pdbx_description
1 polymer ?
#
loop_
_entity_poly.entity_id
_entity_poly.type
_entity_poly.pdbx_seq_one_letter_code
_entity_poly.pdbx_strand_id
1 'polypeptide(L)'
;MKIISNLIEAHIFRETEKGIEFLLLKRSEGQPYPGLWQMVTGKIKSNEKAYQTALREIKEETGLTPVQFWVAPTVNSFYEPIGENICLIPVFAARVESDKIKLSSEHTEYQWVDKSAAQKLLAWEGQRKAVQIIEDYFLSEKSFLHFVEIKI
;
A
#
# COMPACT_ATOMS: atom_id res chain seq x y z
N MET A 1 -25.61 2.84 10.69
CA MET A 1 -24.25 2.48 10.21
C MET A 1 -24.07 2.95 8.78
N LYS A 2 -22.93 3.58 8.48
CA LYS A 2 -22.60 4.08 7.15
C LYS A 2 -21.50 3.25 6.53
N ILE A 3 -21.46 3.21 5.19
CA ILE A 3 -20.34 2.69 4.43
C ILE A 3 -19.56 3.88 3.92
N ILE A 4 -18.27 3.96 4.24
CA ILE A 4 -17.41 5.06 3.78
C ILE A 4 -16.20 4.51 3.04
N SER A 5 -15.72 5.27 2.06
CA SER A 5 -14.52 4.95 1.31
C SER A 5 -13.73 6.24 1.08
N ASN A 6 -12.89 6.59 2.01
CA ASN A 6 -12.13 7.84 1.99
C ASN A 6 -10.62 7.64 2.21
N LEU A 7 -10.18 6.39 2.21
CA LEU A 7 -8.77 6.02 2.42
C LEU A 7 -8.29 5.15 1.27
N ILE A 8 -6.99 5.10 1.09
CA ILE A 8 -6.33 4.17 0.16
C ILE A 8 -5.22 3.41 0.87
N GLU A 9 -4.88 2.24 0.32
CA GLU A 9 -3.66 1.51 0.63
C GLU A 9 -2.86 1.34 -0.66
N ALA A 10 -1.56 1.54 -0.58
CA ALA A 10 -0.66 1.32 -1.71
C ALA A 10 0.55 0.52 -1.24
N HIS A 11 0.72 -0.67 -1.80
CA HIS A 11 1.86 -1.53 -1.53
C HIS A 11 2.92 -1.26 -2.59
N ILE A 12 4.09 -0.83 -2.14
CA ILE A 12 5.24 -0.58 -3.01
C ILE A 12 6.10 -1.83 -3.02
N PHE A 13 6.51 -2.27 -4.19
CA PHE A 13 7.42 -3.41 -4.31
C PHE A 13 8.46 -3.17 -5.39
N ARG A 14 9.52 -3.97 -5.33
CA ARG A 14 10.59 -3.99 -6.33
C ARG A 14 10.94 -5.42 -6.70
N GLU A 15 11.46 -5.61 -7.89
CA GLU A 15 12.03 -6.89 -8.30
C GLU A 15 13.47 -7.03 -7.81
N THR A 16 13.83 -8.23 -7.40
CA THR A 16 15.20 -8.61 -7.08
C THR A 16 15.51 -9.93 -7.77
N GLU A 17 16.78 -10.34 -7.74
CA GLU A 17 17.19 -11.63 -8.28
C GLU A 17 16.49 -12.81 -7.61
N LYS A 18 16.03 -12.64 -6.36
CA LYS A 18 15.37 -13.66 -5.56
C LYS A 18 13.83 -13.61 -5.63
N GLY A 19 13.26 -12.67 -6.37
CA GLY A 19 11.82 -12.45 -6.42
C GLY A 19 11.49 -11.00 -6.18
N ILE A 20 10.42 -10.74 -5.45
CA ILE A 20 10.02 -9.37 -5.14
C ILE A 20 10.15 -9.07 -3.65
N GLU A 21 10.37 -7.81 -3.35
CA GLU A 21 10.40 -7.30 -2.00
C GLU A 21 9.42 -6.14 -1.86
N PHE A 22 8.74 -6.11 -0.71
CA PHE A 22 7.79 -5.04 -0.36
C PHE A 22 8.47 -4.00 0.52
N LEU A 23 8.11 -2.74 0.32
CA LEU A 23 8.56 -1.66 1.18
C LEU A 23 7.60 -1.50 2.35
N LEU A 24 8.11 -1.63 3.57
CA LEU A 24 7.37 -1.35 4.78
C LEU A 24 7.94 -0.13 5.48
N LEU A 25 7.05 0.65 6.07
CA LEU A 25 7.35 1.91 6.77
C LEU A 25 6.89 1.80 8.22
N LYS A 26 7.74 2.24 9.15
CA LYS A 26 7.41 2.20 10.59
C LYS A 26 6.81 3.54 11.01
N ARG A 27 5.63 3.51 11.58
CA ARG A 27 4.91 4.71 12.03
C ARG A 27 5.65 5.40 13.18
N SER A 28 5.74 6.73 13.09
CA SER A 28 6.37 7.54 14.13
C SER A 28 5.47 7.67 15.36
N GLU A 29 6.08 8.11 16.50
CA GLU A 29 5.37 8.23 17.78
C GLU A 29 4.18 9.20 17.75
N GLY A 30 4.20 10.19 16.88
CA GLY A 30 3.12 11.17 16.76
C GLY A 30 1.91 10.69 15.95
N GLN A 31 1.96 9.48 15.40
CA GLN A 31 0.90 8.93 14.56
C GLN A 31 0.06 7.90 15.32
N PRO A 32 -1.20 7.64 14.86
CA PRO A 32 -1.97 6.50 15.37
C PRO A 32 -1.19 5.20 15.19
N TYR A 33 -1.29 4.28 16.14
CA TYR A 33 -0.57 3.01 16.15
C TYR A 33 0.95 3.18 15.99
N PRO A 34 1.61 3.96 16.87
CA PRO A 34 3.05 4.23 16.73
C PRO A 34 3.87 2.95 16.79
N GLY A 35 4.93 2.89 15.99
CA GLY A 35 5.80 1.71 15.91
C GLY A 35 5.28 0.58 15.02
N LEU A 36 4.07 0.67 14.51
CA LEU A 36 3.50 -0.34 13.62
C LEU A 36 4.12 -0.22 12.23
N TRP A 37 4.46 -1.37 11.63
CA TRP A 37 4.91 -1.43 10.24
C TRP A 37 3.71 -1.47 9.31
N GLN A 38 3.78 -0.73 8.20
CA GLN A 38 2.68 -0.64 7.24
C GLN A 38 3.17 -0.31 5.82
N MET A 39 2.26 -0.44 4.87
CA MET A 39 2.42 0.09 3.52
C MET A 39 2.04 1.59 3.54
N VAL A 40 2.04 2.23 2.36
CA VAL A 40 1.56 3.61 2.23
C VAL A 40 0.04 3.64 2.39
N THR A 41 -0.44 4.57 3.20
CA THR A 41 -1.87 4.86 3.36
C THR A 41 -2.09 6.35 3.20
N GLY A 42 -3.33 6.74 2.89
CA GLY A 42 -3.65 8.14 2.79
C GLY A 42 -5.12 8.41 2.67
N LYS A 43 -5.49 9.66 2.92
CA LYS A 43 -6.86 10.13 2.87
C LYS A 43 -7.13 10.81 1.52
N ILE A 44 -8.21 10.42 0.88
CA ILE A 44 -8.62 10.97 -0.42
C ILE A 44 -9.08 12.42 -0.21
N LYS A 45 -8.47 13.35 -0.93
CA LYS A 45 -8.87 14.76 -0.92
C LYS A 45 -10.06 14.97 -1.83
N SER A 46 -10.80 16.07 -1.60
CA SER A 46 -12.08 16.35 -2.27
C SER A 46 -12.04 16.31 -3.80
N ASN A 47 -10.91 16.66 -4.42
CA ASN A 47 -10.78 16.69 -5.87
C ASN A 47 -9.86 15.60 -6.42
N GLU A 48 -9.60 14.56 -5.64
CA GLU A 48 -8.76 13.46 -6.05
C GLU A 48 -9.55 12.19 -6.31
N LYS A 49 -9.11 11.43 -7.30
CA LYS A 49 -9.50 10.03 -7.44
C LYS A 49 -8.60 9.19 -6.53
N ALA A 50 -9.08 8.04 -6.09
CA ALA A 50 -8.32 7.17 -5.19
C ALA A 50 -6.92 6.85 -5.71
N TYR A 51 -6.76 6.54 -6.99
CA TYR A 51 -5.44 6.23 -7.55
C TYR A 51 -4.50 7.45 -7.56
N GLN A 52 -5.05 8.65 -7.71
CA GLN A 52 -4.26 9.89 -7.63
C GLN A 52 -3.76 10.13 -6.21
N THR A 53 -4.61 9.84 -5.22
CA THR A 53 -4.22 9.88 -3.81
C THR A 53 -3.07 8.92 -3.54
N ALA A 54 -3.18 7.69 -4.04
CA ALA A 54 -2.13 6.69 -3.86
C ALA A 54 -0.79 7.18 -4.41
N LEU A 55 -0.77 7.71 -5.63
CA LEU A 55 0.46 8.23 -6.25
C LEU A 55 1.02 9.43 -5.46
N ARG A 56 0.16 10.34 -5.02
CA ARG A 56 0.57 11.49 -4.20
C ARG A 56 1.19 11.04 -2.87
N GLU A 57 0.53 10.13 -2.16
CA GLU A 57 1.01 9.66 -0.87
C GLU A 57 2.31 8.87 -1.00
N ILE A 58 2.47 8.05 -2.05
CA ILE A 58 3.74 7.37 -2.33
C ILE A 58 4.86 8.40 -2.45
N LYS A 59 4.63 9.47 -3.21
CA LYS A 59 5.64 10.52 -3.41
C LYS A 59 5.94 11.27 -2.11
N GLU A 60 4.91 11.64 -1.36
CA GLU A 60 5.07 12.39 -0.11
C GLU A 60 5.77 11.55 0.98
N GLU A 61 5.38 10.29 1.12
CA GLU A 61 5.88 9.44 2.21
C GLU A 61 7.24 8.78 1.91
N THR A 62 7.58 8.59 0.65
CA THR A 62 8.80 7.84 0.28
C THR A 62 9.72 8.55 -0.70
N GLY A 63 9.24 9.58 -1.39
CA GLY A 63 9.98 10.22 -2.48
C GLY A 63 10.01 9.42 -3.78
N LEU A 64 9.40 8.25 -3.82
CA LEU A 64 9.44 7.36 -4.98
C LEU A 64 8.37 7.72 -6.02
N THR A 65 8.66 7.35 -7.27
CA THR A 65 7.70 7.41 -8.38
C THR A 65 7.63 6.02 -8.99
N PRO A 66 6.45 5.39 -9.01
CA PRO A 66 6.32 4.05 -9.60
C PRO A 66 6.57 4.04 -11.11
N VAL A 67 7.14 2.94 -11.61
CA VAL A 67 7.28 2.69 -13.05
C VAL A 67 6.12 1.87 -13.60
N GLN A 68 5.41 1.15 -12.74
CA GLN A 68 4.14 0.49 -13.06
C GLN A 68 3.21 0.58 -11.87
N PHE A 69 1.93 0.64 -12.15
CA PHE A 69 0.92 0.87 -11.12
C PHE A 69 -0.37 0.15 -11.46
N TRP A 70 -0.92 -0.62 -10.50
CA TRP A 70 -2.10 -1.45 -10.70
C TRP A 70 -3.11 -1.27 -9.59
N VAL A 71 -4.37 -1.51 -9.91
CA VAL A 71 -5.40 -1.79 -8.91
C VAL A 71 -5.19 -3.23 -8.47
N ALA A 72 -4.89 -3.47 -7.19
CA ALA A 72 -4.88 -4.82 -6.67
C ALA A 72 -6.33 -5.34 -6.63
N PRO A 73 -6.59 -6.56 -7.12
CA PRO A 73 -7.96 -7.08 -7.18
C PRO A 73 -8.49 -7.52 -5.82
N THR A 74 -8.51 -6.60 -4.88
CA THR A 74 -9.02 -6.79 -3.52
C THR A 74 -9.40 -5.43 -2.95
N VAL A 75 -10.32 -5.44 -2.00
CA VAL A 75 -10.69 -4.27 -1.22
C VAL A 75 -10.53 -4.65 0.24
N ASN A 76 -9.77 -3.86 0.99
CA ASN A 76 -9.67 -4.04 2.43
C ASN A 76 -10.89 -3.41 3.10
N SER A 77 -11.35 -4.00 4.20
CA SER A 77 -12.52 -3.48 4.90
C SER A 77 -12.37 -3.70 6.40
N PHE A 78 -12.94 -2.80 7.17
CA PHE A 78 -13.02 -2.96 8.62
C PHE A 78 -14.20 -2.15 9.19
N TYR A 79 -14.62 -2.54 10.38
CA TYR A 79 -15.63 -1.82 11.15
C TYR A 79 -14.94 -0.81 12.07
N GLU A 80 -15.41 0.44 12.02
CA GLU A 80 -14.92 1.52 12.88
C GLU A 80 -16.01 1.86 13.89
N PRO A 81 -15.82 1.49 15.19
CA PRO A 81 -16.91 1.56 16.17
C PRO A 81 -17.24 2.97 16.67
N ILE A 82 -16.29 3.90 16.63
CA ILE A 82 -16.54 5.27 17.14
C ILE A 82 -17.52 6.00 16.24
N GLY A 83 -17.28 5.97 14.95
CA GLY A 83 -18.15 6.61 13.95
C GLY A 83 -19.28 5.72 13.46
N GLU A 84 -19.34 4.46 13.90
CA GLU A 84 -20.32 3.47 13.46
C GLU A 84 -20.30 3.31 11.93
N ASN A 85 -19.10 3.00 11.39
CA ASN A 85 -18.87 2.92 9.94
C ASN A 85 -18.28 1.58 9.53
N ILE A 86 -18.64 1.12 8.33
CA ILE A 86 -17.86 0.13 7.58
C ILE A 86 -16.97 0.91 6.62
N CYS A 87 -15.67 0.71 6.72
CA CYS A 87 -14.69 1.35 5.84
C CYS A 87 -14.30 0.39 4.73
N LEU A 88 -14.37 0.85 3.49
CA LEU A 88 -13.89 0.12 2.31
C LEU A 88 -12.69 0.85 1.74
N ILE A 89 -11.58 0.13 1.55
CA ILE A 89 -10.30 0.73 1.16
C ILE A 89 -9.82 0.08 -0.13
N PRO A 90 -9.79 0.82 -1.25
CA PRO A 90 -9.17 0.32 -2.47
C PRO A 90 -7.66 0.14 -2.26
N VAL A 91 -7.12 -0.91 -2.87
CA VAL A 91 -5.73 -1.32 -2.71
C VAL A 91 -5.01 -1.21 -4.04
N PHE A 92 -3.82 -0.64 -4.03
CA PHE A 92 -2.99 -0.45 -5.20
C PHE A 92 -1.63 -1.13 -5.01
N ALA A 93 -1.04 -1.54 -6.12
CA ALA A 93 0.29 -2.08 -6.18
C ALA A 93 1.17 -1.18 -7.05
N ALA A 94 2.33 -0.81 -6.54
CA ALA A 94 3.23 0.13 -7.19
C ALA A 94 4.63 -0.49 -7.30
N ARG A 95 5.07 -0.78 -8.53
CA ARG A 95 6.42 -1.26 -8.77
C ARG A 95 7.37 -0.09 -8.95
N VAL A 96 8.48 -0.13 -8.24
CA VAL A 96 9.53 0.90 -8.33
C VAL A 96 10.86 0.27 -8.75
N GLU A 97 11.74 1.08 -9.31
CA GLU A 97 13.10 0.68 -9.68
C GLU A 97 14.14 1.40 -8.83
N SER A 98 13.82 2.61 -8.34
CA SER A 98 14.68 3.35 -7.44
C SER A 98 14.53 2.85 -6.00
N ASP A 99 15.65 2.82 -5.26
CA ASP A 99 15.68 2.51 -3.83
C ASP A 99 16.02 3.75 -2.99
N LYS A 100 16.01 4.93 -3.59
CA LYS A 100 16.32 6.18 -2.91
C LYS A 100 15.11 6.69 -2.16
N ILE A 101 15.01 6.31 -0.90
CA ILE A 101 13.87 6.64 -0.04
C ILE A 101 14.14 7.87 0.79
N LYS A 102 13.18 8.80 0.77
CA LYS A 102 13.16 9.97 1.63
C LYS A 102 11.86 9.95 2.43
N LEU A 103 11.96 9.55 3.69
CA LEU A 103 10.80 9.46 4.58
C LEU A 103 10.26 10.84 4.95
N SER A 104 8.94 10.93 5.07
CA SER A 104 8.28 12.06 5.73
C SER A 104 8.35 11.89 7.24
N SER A 105 7.87 12.89 7.99
CA SER A 105 7.83 12.84 9.46
C SER A 105 6.85 11.80 10.01
N GLU A 106 5.99 11.23 9.17
CA GLU A 106 5.02 10.21 9.60
C GLU A 106 5.66 8.85 9.88
N HIS A 107 6.86 8.62 9.38
CA HIS A 107 7.57 7.35 9.52
C HIS A 107 9.02 7.57 9.95
N THR A 108 9.52 6.66 10.79
CA THR A 108 10.88 6.75 11.35
C THR A 108 11.88 5.82 10.67
N GLU A 109 11.40 4.72 10.10
CA GLU A 109 12.24 3.69 9.49
C GLU A 109 11.54 3.09 8.28
N TYR A 110 12.32 2.47 7.41
CA TYR A 110 11.80 1.65 6.33
C TYR A 110 12.63 0.39 6.19
N GLN A 111 12.03 -0.64 5.59
CA GLN A 111 12.78 -1.84 5.19
C GLN A 111 12.12 -2.48 3.97
N TRP A 112 12.98 -3.12 3.17
CA TRP A 112 12.55 -3.95 2.07
C TRP A 112 12.52 -5.39 2.56
N VAL A 113 11.39 -6.05 2.41
CA VAL A 113 11.19 -7.40 2.94
C VAL A 113 10.47 -8.29 1.92
N ASP A 114 10.70 -9.59 1.99
CA ASP A 114 9.96 -10.54 1.18
C ASP A 114 8.50 -10.69 1.69
N LYS A 115 7.70 -11.41 0.95
CA LYS A 115 6.30 -11.67 1.31
C LYS A 115 6.15 -12.24 2.72
N SER A 116 6.96 -13.24 3.06
CA SER A 116 6.87 -13.91 4.36
C SER A 116 7.12 -12.94 5.52
N ALA A 117 8.17 -12.12 5.41
CA ALA A 117 8.47 -11.11 6.43
C ALA A 117 7.40 -10.01 6.47
N ALA A 118 6.91 -9.56 5.30
CA ALA A 118 5.83 -8.58 5.25
C ALA A 118 4.59 -9.09 5.99
N GLN A 119 4.20 -10.34 5.76
CA GLN A 119 3.03 -10.93 6.42
C GLN A 119 3.19 -11.07 7.93
N LYS A 120 4.41 -11.21 8.42
CA LYS A 120 4.69 -11.24 9.87
C LYS A 120 4.66 -9.84 10.50
N LEU A 121 5.10 -8.84 9.77
CA LEU A 121 5.20 -7.46 10.28
C LEU A 121 3.89 -6.68 10.19
N LEU A 122 3.08 -6.95 9.18
CA LEU A 122 1.78 -6.29 9.01
C LEU A 122 0.77 -6.83 10.02
N ALA A 123 0.07 -5.92 10.71
CA ALA A 123 -0.84 -6.28 11.79
C ALA A 123 -2.19 -6.81 11.31
N TRP A 124 -2.69 -6.30 10.18
CA TRP A 124 -4.07 -6.52 9.78
C TRP A 124 -4.18 -7.56 8.67
N GLU A 125 -5.15 -8.45 8.81
CA GLU A 125 -5.37 -9.56 7.88
C GLU A 125 -5.56 -9.10 6.43
N GLY A 126 -6.33 -8.03 6.20
CA GLY A 126 -6.54 -7.49 4.86
C GLY A 126 -5.26 -7.03 4.19
N GLN A 127 -4.32 -6.51 4.96
CA GLN A 127 -3.01 -6.08 4.45
C GLN A 127 -2.13 -7.28 4.10
N ARG A 128 -2.14 -8.31 4.92
CA ARG A 128 -1.41 -9.57 4.65
C ARG A 128 -1.94 -10.25 3.39
N LYS A 129 -3.25 -10.27 3.24
CA LYS A 129 -3.92 -10.82 2.06
C LYS A 129 -3.54 -10.03 0.79
N ALA A 130 -3.47 -8.72 0.88
CA ALA A 130 -3.09 -7.87 -0.25
C ALA A 130 -1.66 -8.19 -0.73
N VAL A 131 -0.71 -8.37 0.18
CA VAL A 131 0.66 -8.77 -0.15
C VAL A 131 0.66 -10.08 -0.94
N GLN A 132 -0.11 -11.08 -0.50
CA GLN A 132 -0.22 -12.36 -1.18
C GLN A 132 -0.78 -12.20 -2.61
N ILE A 133 -1.87 -11.45 -2.74
CA ILE A 133 -2.53 -11.22 -4.03
C ILE A 133 -1.59 -10.49 -5.01
N ILE A 134 -0.88 -9.48 -4.53
CA ILE A 134 0.02 -8.68 -5.37
C ILE A 134 1.16 -9.56 -5.90
N GLU A 135 1.78 -10.37 -5.03
CA GLU A 135 2.84 -11.26 -5.46
C GLU A 135 2.34 -12.32 -6.44
N ASP A 136 1.20 -12.93 -6.17
CA ASP A 136 0.60 -13.94 -7.03
C ASP A 136 0.34 -13.38 -8.44
N TYR A 137 -0.24 -12.19 -8.54
CA TYR A 137 -0.52 -11.58 -9.84
C TYR A 137 0.76 -11.20 -10.58
N PHE A 138 1.73 -10.64 -9.88
CA PHE A 138 2.97 -10.22 -10.52
C PHE A 138 3.83 -11.41 -10.99
N LEU A 139 3.89 -12.49 -10.22
CA LEU A 139 4.72 -13.65 -10.55
C LEU A 139 4.00 -14.70 -11.40
N SER A 140 2.74 -15.00 -11.11
CA SER A 140 2.03 -16.13 -11.71
C SER A 140 0.87 -15.73 -12.63
N GLU A 141 0.26 -14.57 -12.38
CA GLU A 141 -0.90 -14.09 -13.11
C GLU A 141 -0.60 -12.82 -13.92
N LYS A 142 0.65 -12.68 -14.32
CA LYS A 142 1.16 -11.47 -14.97
C LYS A 142 0.41 -11.09 -16.25
N SER A 143 -0.11 -12.08 -16.98
CA SER A 143 -0.91 -11.84 -18.18
C SER A 143 -2.20 -11.09 -17.94
N PHE A 144 -2.72 -11.10 -16.70
CA PHE A 144 -3.94 -10.39 -16.33
C PHE A 144 -3.69 -8.96 -15.83
N LEU A 145 -2.44 -8.59 -15.58
CA LEU A 145 -2.12 -7.27 -15.02
C LEU A 145 -2.57 -6.13 -15.92
N HIS A 146 -2.54 -6.30 -17.24
CA HIS A 146 -2.95 -5.24 -18.15
C HIS A 146 -4.42 -4.83 -18.00
N PHE A 147 -5.26 -5.71 -17.44
CA PHE A 147 -6.66 -5.36 -17.17
C PHE A 147 -6.82 -4.43 -15.97
N VAL A 148 -5.87 -4.42 -15.05
CA VAL A 148 -5.91 -3.65 -13.81
C VAL A 148 -4.82 -2.58 -13.75
N GLU A 149 -3.99 -2.48 -14.79
CA GLU A 149 -2.93 -1.46 -14.85
C GLU A 149 -3.53 -0.07 -15.03
N ILE A 150 -2.99 0.88 -14.29
CA ILE A 150 -3.31 2.30 -14.43
C ILE A 150 -2.14 2.95 -15.13
N LYS A 151 -2.38 3.56 -16.27
CA LYS A 151 -1.34 4.30 -17.01
C LYS A 151 -1.03 5.60 -16.28
N ILE A 152 0.24 5.78 -15.98
CA ILE A 152 0.75 6.94 -15.24
C ILE A 152 1.80 7.70 -16.04
#